data_29606d8452861d9b934a98f9308d38a5
#
_entry.id   29606d8452861d9b934a98f9308d38a5
#
_cell.length_a   1.000
_cell.length_b   1.000
_cell.length_c   1.000
_cell.angle_alpha   90.00
_cell.angle_beta   90.00
_cell.angle_gamma   90.00
#
_symmetry.space_group_name_H-M   'P 1'
#
loop_
_entity.id
_entity.type
_entity.pdbx_description
1 polymer ?
#
loop_
_entity_poly.entity_id
_entity_poly.type
_entity_poly.pdbx_seq_one_letter_code
_entity_poly.pdbx_strand_id
1 'polypeptide(L)'
;MGIGQNFGAEEAFVQLCFVGFLLAIFHTYQNKFAVAYIFYAFLLISISSLAFVQMLWFVPLLACLLSRPLYALSWKGISAVVLATVLPYWIVAPYLVYMGDIEPLIDHFDNLIDTESIFDYSHITVGMLTEYVILVIFAGIGWIHFIRTSYKDKIRTRMFLNAFVAISIILMIVIPVAPLFAESLLPVLIVSVSPLVAHFITLTETRLSNITFIIMLILVISVTIIGVTTDWLQTPLGLDRIHIVIE
;
A
#
# COMPACT_ATOMS: atom_id res chain seq x y z
N MET A 1 2.08 18.44 23.48
CA MET A 1 3.29 18.56 22.65
C MET A 1 3.86 17.15 22.46
N GLY A 2 3.54 16.41 21.45
CA GLY A 2 3.96 15.00 21.26
C GLY A 2 3.29 14.26 20.11
N ILE A 3 2.25 14.80 19.49
CA ILE A 3 1.44 14.10 18.47
C ILE A 3 2.05 14.21 17.06
N GLY A 4 2.87 15.23 16.79
CA GLY A 4 3.40 15.47 15.44
C GLY A 4 4.72 14.76 15.08
N GLN A 5 5.34 14.02 16.00
CA GLN A 5 6.64 13.34 15.74
C GLN A 5 6.51 11.82 15.48
N ASN A 6 5.36 11.23 15.76
CA ASN A 6 5.17 9.78 15.60
C ASN A 6 4.58 9.38 14.23
N PHE A 7 3.85 10.27 13.57
CA PHE A 7 3.19 9.96 12.30
C PHE A 7 4.16 9.39 11.25
N GLY A 8 5.25 10.06 10.96
CA GLY A 8 6.22 9.59 9.95
C GLY A 8 6.91 8.26 10.30
N ALA A 9 6.98 7.87 11.57
CA ALA A 9 7.59 6.61 11.99
C ALA A 9 6.64 5.41 11.77
N GLU A 10 5.35 5.59 12.04
CA GLU A 10 4.33 4.55 11.83
C GLU A 10 4.17 4.23 10.35
N GLU A 11 4.06 5.24 9.51
CA GLU A 11 3.99 5.10 8.05
C GLU A 11 5.23 4.41 7.47
N ALA A 12 6.42 4.84 7.89
CA ALA A 12 7.68 4.21 7.48
C ALA A 12 7.74 2.75 7.92
N PHE A 13 7.21 2.42 9.10
CA PHE A 13 7.13 1.05 9.59
C PHE A 13 6.18 0.20 8.75
N VAL A 14 4.98 0.70 8.44
CA VAL A 14 4.01 0.02 7.56
C VAL A 14 4.61 -0.22 6.18
N GLN A 15 5.26 0.80 5.61
CA GLN A 15 5.95 0.71 4.33
C GLN A 15 7.06 -0.35 4.33
N LEU A 16 7.89 -0.38 5.38
CA LEU A 16 8.97 -1.36 5.54
C LEU A 16 8.41 -2.79 5.61
N CYS A 17 7.37 -3.02 6.41
CA CYS A 17 6.70 -4.31 6.51
C CYS A 17 6.11 -4.74 5.16
N PHE A 18 5.53 -3.81 4.41
CA PHE A 18 4.98 -4.09 3.09
C PHE A 18 6.08 -4.45 2.06
N VAL A 19 7.22 -3.77 2.07
CA VAL A 19 8.39 -4.16 1.25
C VAL A 19 8.87 -5.56 1.62
N GLY A 20 8.98 -5.85 2.91
CA GLY A 20 9.32 -7.20 3.39
C GLY A 20 8.33 -8.26 2.94
N PHE A 21 7.01 -7.96 2.99
CA PHE A 21 5.97 -8.80 2.44
C PHE A 21 6.22 -9.12 0.96
N LEU A 22 6.47 -8.11 0.13
CA LEU A 22 6.72 -8.29 -1.30
C LEU A 22 7.95 -9.16 -1.56
N LEU A 23 9.04 -8.94 -0.81
CA LEU A 23 10.26 -9.74 -0.92
C LEU A 23 9.99 -11.21 -0.57
N ALA A 24 9.26 -11.47 0.51
CA ALA A 24 8.94 -12.83 0.94
C ALA A 24 7.96 -13.52 -0.04
N ILE A 25 6.88 -12.82 -0.45
CA ILE A 25 5.83 -13.42 -1.26
C ILE A 25 6.32 -13.76 -2.68
N PHE A 26 7.26 -13.00 -3.24
CA PHE A 26 7.83 -13.30 -4.56
C PHE A 26 8.74 -14.53 -4.58
N HIS A 27 9.22 -15.00 -3.43
CA HIS A 27 9.90 -16.30 -3.32
C HIS A 27 8.95 -17.50 -3.47
N THR A 28 7.65 -17.28 -3.38
CA THR A 28 6.64 -18.34 -3.52
C THR A 28 6.26 -18.65 -4.97
N TYR A 29 6.78 -17.88 -5.94
CA TYR A 29 6.40 -17.99 -7.35
C TYR A 29 6.51 -19.43 -7.87
N GLN A 30 5.37 -19.99 -8.34
CA GLN A 30 5.20 -21.36 -8.85
C GLN A 30 5.63 -22.46 -7.85
N ASN A 31 5.68 -22.16 -6.55
CA ASN A 31 6.08 -23.13 -5.53
C ASN A 31 4.99 -23.26 -4.45
N LYS A 32 4.16 -24.30 -4.58
CA LYS A 32 3.11 -24.63 -3.60
C LYS A 32 3.64 -25.15 -2.26
N PHE A 33 4.93 -25.47 -2.18
CA PHE A 33 5.59 -25.96 -0.96
C PHE A 33 6.31 -24.84 -0.19
N ALA A 34 6.35 -23.63 -0.73
CA ALA A 34 6.98 -22.47 -0.09
C ALA A 34 6.13 -21.88 1.05
N VAL A 35 5.53 -22.75 1.89
CA VAL A 35 4.60 -22.36 2.96
C VAL A 35 5.25 -21.42 3.98
N ALA A 36 6.54 -21.63 4.29
CA ALA A 36 7.27 -20.76 5.20
C ALA A 36 7.38 -19.31 4.69
N TYR A 37 7.62 -19.11 3.39
CA TYR A 37 7.67 -17.76 2.81
C TYR A 37 6.30 -17.09 2.81
N ILE A 38 5.21 -17.86 2.60
CA ILE A 38 3.84 -17.35 2.75
C ILE A 38 3.61 -16.88 4.19
N PHE A 39 4.00 -17.71 5.17
CA PHE A 39 3.88 -17.38 6.58
C PHE A 39 4.65 -16.09 6.93
N TYR A 40 5.93 -15.98 6.54
CA TYR A 40 6.72 -14.77 6.81
C TYR A 40 6.15 -13.52 6.14
N ALA A 41 5.67 -13.64 4.90
CA ALA A 41 5.06 -12.53 4.19
C ALA A 41 3.84 -12.00 4.96
N PHE A 42 2.88 -12.86 5.28
CA PHE A 42 1.66 -12.43 5.99
C PHE A 42 1.91 -12.07 7.44
N LEU A 43 2.95 -12.61 8.07
CA LEU A 43 3.39 -12.18 9.40
C LEU A 43 3.82 -10.71 9.38
N LEU A 44 4.54 -10.26 8.36
CA LEU A 44 4.93 -8.84 8.23
C LEU A 44 3.72 -7.93 8.05
N ILE A 45 2.71 -8.33 7.25
CA ILE A 45 1.44 -7.58 7.15
C ILE A 45 0.71 -7.56 8.49
N SER A 46 0.69 -8.67 9.22
CA SER A 46 0.05 -8.72 10.53
C SER A 46 0.80 -7.92 11.60
N ILE A 47 2.13 -7.84 11.53
CA ILE A 47 2.91 -6.95 12.40
C ILE A 47 2.63 -5.49 12.06
N SER A 48 2.53 -5.12 10.77
CA SER A 48 2.18 -3.76 10.38
C SER A 48 0.76 -3.39 10.82
N SER A 49 -0.15 -4.36 10.92
CA SER A 49 -1.52 -4.11 11.39
C SER A 49 -1.60 -3.78 12.88
N LEU A 50 -0.57 -4.05 13.68
CA LEU A 50 -0.51 -3.58 15.08
C LEU A 50 -0.31 -2.06 15.15
N ALA A 51 0.33 -1.45 14.16
CA ALA A 51 0.46 0.00 14.05
C ALA A 51 -0.74 0.60 13.29
N PHE A 52 -1.19 -0.05 12.22
CA PHE A 52 -2.27 0.41 11.37
C PHE A 52 -3.22 -0.76 11.06
N VAL A 53 -4.30 -0.87 11.86
CA VAL A 53 -5.20 -2.04 11.87
C VAL A 53 -5.86 -2.31 10.52
N GLN A 54 -6.09 -1.28 9.71
CA GLN A 54 -6.72 -1.37 8.39
C GLN A 54 -5.91 -2.21 7.39
N MET A 55 -4.61 -2.47 7.68
CA MET A 55 -3.82 -3.42 6.89
C MET A 55 -4.43 -4.84 6.88
N LEU A 56 -5.27 -5.18 7.87
CA LEU A 56 -6.01 -6.45 7.87
C LEU A 56 -6.99 -6.58 6.70
N TRP A 57 -7.56 -5.47 6.20
CA TRP A 57 -8.43 -5.49 5.02
C TRP A 57 -7.70 -5.96 3.77
N PHE A 58 -6.39 -5.72 3.71
CA PHE A 58 -5.58 -6.15 2.57
C PHE A 58 -5.20 -7.63 2.62
N VAL A 59 -5.28 -8.29 3.78
CA VAL A 59 -4.91 -9.72 3.91
C VAL A 59 -5.66 -10.60 2.91
N PRO A 60 -7.00 -10.60 2.79
CA PRO A 60 -7.69 -11.43 1.82
C PRO A 60 -7.37 -11.04 0.37
N LEU A 61 -7.19 -9.74 0.09
CA LEU A 61 -6.82 -9.25 -1.23
C LEU A 61 -5.42 -9.70 -1.63
N LEU A 62 -4.45 -9.56 -0.72
CA LEU A 62 -3.08 -10.01 -0.92
C LEU A 62 -2.97 -11.54 -1.01
N ALA A 63 -3.82 -12.28 -0.28
CA ALA A 63 -3.90 -13.74 -0.40
C ALA A 63 -4.38 -14.19 -1.79
N CYS A 64 -5.19 -13.39 -2.48
CA CYS A 64 -5.57 -13.67 -3.87
C CYS A 64 -4.36 -13.68 -4.83
N LEU A 65 -3.26 -12.97 -4.51
CA LEU A 65 -2.01 -13.01 -5.29
C LEU A 65 -1.39 -14.42 -5.32
N LEU A 66 -1.65 -15.25 -4.30
CA LEU A 66 -1.19 -16.64 -4.26
C LEU A 66 -1.86 -17.50 -5.33
N SER A 67 -3.10 -17.20 -5.74
CA SER A 67 -3.79 -17.90 -6.82
C SER A 67 -3.32 -17.41 -8.19
N ARG A 68 -3.40 -16.14 -8.43
CA ARG A 68 -2.89 -15.40 -9.61
C ARG A 68 -2.37 -14.05 -9.14
N PRO A 69 -1.17 -13.64 -9.50
CA PRO A 69 -0.25 -14.16 -10.53
C PRO A 69 0.82 -15.15 -10.03
N LEU A 70 0.88 -15.51 -8.74
CA LEU A 70 2.01 -16.26 -8.19
C LEU A 70 1.90 -17.79 -8.38
N TYR A 71 0.69 -18.33 -8.59
CA TYR A 71 0.43 -19.77 -8.74
C TYR A 71 0.98 -20.63 -7.58
N ALA A 72 0.93 -20.09 -6.36
CA ALA A 72 1.44 -20.72 -5.13
C ALA A 72 0.32 -21.16 -4.18
N LEU A 73 -0.95 -20.99 -4.56
CA LEU A 73 -2.08 -21.32 -3.70
C LEU A 73 -2.12 -22.80 -3.35
N SER A 74 -2.20 -23.10 -2.04
CA SER A 74 -2.37 -24.43 -1.48
C SER A 74 -3.14 -24.35 -0.16
N TRP A 75 -3.77 -25.44 0.28
CA TRP A 75 -4.46 -25.47 1.57
C TRP A 75 -3.50 -25.15 2.74
N LYS A 76 -2.27 -25.67 2.69
CA LYS A 76 -1.23 -25.36 3.67
C LYS A 76 -0.82 -23.89 3.62
N GLY A 77 -0.81 -23.28 2.43
CA GLY A 77 -0.57 -21.85 2.26
C GLY A 77 -1.67 -21.00 2.88
N ILE A 78 -2.95 -21.37 2.71
CA ILE A 78 -4.08 -20.69 3.35
C ILE A 78 -3.98 -20.78 4.88
N SER A 79 -3.69 -21.98 5.41
CA SER A 79 -3.48 -22.14 6.86
C SER A 79 -2.33 -21.27 7.36
N ALA A 80 -1.25 -21.14 6.58
CA ALA A 80 -0.13 -20.27 6.93
C ALA A 80 -0.52 -18.78 6.95
N VAL A 81 -1.36 -18.32 6.02
CA VAL A 81 -1.91 -16.96 6.02
C VAL A 81 -2.69 -16.71 7.31
N VAL A 82 -3.63 -17.60 7.65
CA VAL A 82 -4.46 -17.45 8.86
C VAL A 82 -3.60 -17.44 10.12
N LEU A 83 -2.68 -18.39 10.26
CA LEU A 83 -1.78 -18.48 11.42
C LEU A 83 -0.88 -17.24 11.53
N ALA A 84 -0.32 -16.76 10.42
CA ALA A 84 0.53 -15.59 10.39
C ALA A 84 -0.25 -14.33 10.80
N THR A 85 -1.51 -14.21 10.36
CA THR A 85 -2.37 -13.07 10.68
C THR A 85 -2.76 -13.04 12.16
N VAL A 86 -3.02 -14.17 12.76
CA VAL A 86 -3.47 -14.26 14.17
C VAL A 86 -2.30 -14.17 15.16
N LEU A 87 -1.09 -14.62 14.77
CA LEU A 87 0.04 -14.78 15.67
C LEU A 87 0.43 -13.54 16.46
N PRO A 88 0.61 -12.33 15.86
CA PRO A 88 0.98 -11.14 16.62
C PRO A 88 -0.06 -10.77 17.67
N TYR A 89 -1.33 -10.88 17.32
CA TYR A 89 -2.44 -10.61 18.26
C TYR A 89 -2.48 -11.65 19.39
N TRP A 90 -2.14 -12.89 19.10
CA TRP A 90 -2.05 -13.93 20.14
C TRP A 90 -0.87 -13.76 21.10
N ILE A 91 0.13 -13.00 20.73
CA ILE A 91 1.23 -12.61 21.63
C ILE A 91 0.83 -11.37 22.44
N VAL A 92 0.20 -10.38 21.79
CA VAL A 92 -0.17 -9.11 22.43
C VAL A 92 -1.32 -9.28 23.43
N ALA A 93 -2.35 -10.06 23.08
CA ALA A 93 -3.53 -10.22 23.94
C ALA A 93 -3.22 -10.77 25.37
N PRO A 94 -2.46 -11.87 25.54
CA PRO A 94 -2.09 -12.35 26.87
C PRO A 94 -1.24 -11.35 27.67
N TYR A 95 -0.39 -10.58 26.98
CA TYR A 95 0.41 -9.55 27.61
C TYR A 95 -0.48 -8.44 28.21
N LEU A 96 -1.47 -7.95 27.45
CA LEU A 96 -2.43 -6.94 27.90
C LEU A 96 -3.32 -7.46 29.03
N VAL A 97 -3.78 -8.72 28.94
CA VAL A 97 -4.53 -9.37 30.02
C VAL A 97 -3.69 -9.46 31.30
N TYR A 98 -2.40 -9.78 31.19
CA TYR A 98 -1.50 -9.83 32.33
C TYR A 98 -1.30 -8.44 32.96
N MET A 99 -1.26 -7.37 32.19
CA MET A 99 -1.19 -5.99 32.65
C MET A 99 -2.51 -5.49 33.21
N GLY A 100 -3.62 -6.22 33.05
CA GLY A 100 -4.96 -5.86 33.54
C GLY A 100 -5.66 -4.79 32.67
N ASP A 101 -5.14 -4.49 31.50
CA ASP A 101 -5.69 -3.49 30.56
C ASP A 101 -5.86 -4.11 29.17
N ILE A 102 -7.07 -4.52 28.84
CA ILE A 102 -7.43 -5.08 27.54
C ILE A 102 -8.10 -4.04 26.61
N GLU A 103 -8.47 -2.87 27.14
CA GLU A 103 -9.18 -1.82 26.39
C GLU A 103 -8.43 -1.42 25.11
N PRO A 104 -7.09 -1.23 25.11
CA PRO A 104 -6.37 -0.85 23.87
C PRO A 104 -6.53 -1.86 22.73
N LEU A 105 -6.72 -3.14 23.04
CA LEU A 105 -6.93 -4.16 22.01
C LEU A 105 -8.37 -4.10 21.48
N ILE A 106 -9.34 -3.80 22.32
CA ILE A 106 -10.75 -3.64 21.91
C ILE A 106 -10.86 -2.41 21.01
N ASP A 107 -10.35 -1.27 21.46
CA ASP A 107 -10.34 -0.02 20.68
C ASP A 107 -9.63 -0.19 19.32
N HIS A 108 -8.54 -0.98 19.29
CA HIS A 108 -7.82 -1.28 18.07
C HIS A 108 -8.70 -2.01 17.05
N PHE A 109 -9.51 -2.98 17.47
CA PHE A 109 -10.44 -3.69 16.57
C PHE A 109 -11.71 -2.90 16.27
N ASP A 110 -12.17 -2.04 17.19
CA ASP A 110 -13.28 -1.13 16.93
C ASP A 110 -12.93 -0.16 15.80
N ASN A 111 -11.70 0.35 15.77
CA ASN A 111 -11.18 1.17 14.65
C ASN A 111 -11.13 0.42 13.31
N LEU A 112 -11.11 -0.92 13.29
CA LEU A 112 -11.19 -1.70 12.04
C LEU A 112 -12.58 -1.61 11.41
N ILE A 113 -13.64 -1.49 12.22
CA ILE A 113 -15.05 -1.52 11.79
C ILE A 113 -15.61 -0.10 11.65
N ASP A 114 -14.84 0.92 12.05
CA ASP A 114 -15.27 2.29 11.96
C ASP A 114 -15.60 2.69 10.50
N THR A 115 -16.89 2.92 10.25
CA THR A 115 -17.43 3.31 8.95
C THR A 115 -17.54 4.83 8.80
N GLU A 116 -17.36 5.60 9.87
CA GLU A 116 -17.40 7.08 9.82
C GLU A 116 -16.20 7.64 9.02
N SER A 117 -15.14 6.86 8.91
CA SER A 117 -13.94 7.18 8.12
C SER A 117 -14.15 7.09 6.60
N ILE A 118 -15.25 6.49 6.13
CA ILE A 118 -15.55 6.33 4.70
C ILE A 118 -16.03 7.67 4.15
N PHE A 119 -15.34 8.15 3.08
CA PHE A 119 -15.61 9.44 2.43
C PHE A 119 -15.39 10.69 3.31
N ASP A 120 -14.66 10.57 4.42
CA ASP A 120 -14.22 11.74 5.18
C ASP A 120 -12.95 12.36 4.58
N TYR A 121 -13.10 13.51 3.94
CA TYR A 121 -12.02 14.26 3.30
C TYR A 121 -11.49 15.40 4.16
N SER A 122 -11.92 15.54 5.42
CA SER A 122 -11.55 16.66 6.32
C SER A 122 -10.05 16.75 6.57
N HIS A 123 -9.36 15.61 6.59
CA HIS A 123 -7.92 15.50 6.86
C HIS A 123 -7.03 15.54 5.61
N ILE A 124 -7.63 15.58 4.41
CA ILE A 124 -6.85 15.59 3.15
C ILE A 124 -6.17 16.94 2.96
N THR A 125 -4.86 16.90 2.83
CA THR A 125 -4.05 18.07 2.48
C THR A 125 -3.87 18.18 0.96
N VAL A 126 -3.55 19.39 0.49
CA VAL A 126 -3.19 19.62 -0.92
C VAL A 126 -2.00 18.74 -1.33
N GLY A 127 -1.06 18.51 -0.39
CA GLY A 127 0.11 17.64 -0.62
C GLY A 127 -0.29 16.21 -0.91
N MET A 128 -1.12 15.60 -0.05
CA MET A 128 -1.61 14.22 -0.22
C MET A 128 -2.35 14.04 -1.55
N LEU A 129 -3.23 15.00 -1.90
CA LEU A 129 -3.94 14.95 -3.17
C LEU A 129 -2.98 15.05 -4.36
N THR A 130 -2.01 15.96 -4.29
CA THR A 130 -1.00 16.15 -5.35
C THR A 130 -0.18 14.87 -5.52
N GLU A 131 0.29 14.28 -4.43
CA GLU A 131 1.04 13.03 -4.44
C GLU A 131 0.22 11.89 -5.03
N TYR A 132 -1.02 11.72 -4.59
CA TYR A 132 -1.92 10.71 -5.12
C TYR A 132 -2.13 10.86 -6.64
N VAL A 133 -2.42 12.07 -7.13
CA VAL A 133 -2.62 12.34 -8.56
C VAL A 133 -1.37 12.01 -9.38
N ILE A 134 -0.20 12.38 -8.89
CA ILE A 134 1.08 12.06 -9.54
C ILE A 134 1.29 10.55 -9.62
N LEU A 135 1.03 9.82 -8.53
CA LEU A 135 1.16 8.36 -8.50
C LEU A 135 0.19 7.67 -9.46
N VAL A 136 -1.05 8.16 -9.56
CA VAL A 136 -2.05 7.65 -10.53
C VAL A 136 -1.57 7.85 -11.97
N ILE A 137 -1.02 9.04 -12.29
CA ILE A 137 -0.47 9.33 -13.62
C ILE A 137 0.72 8.40 -13.91
N PHE A 138 1.64 8.24 -12.96
CA PHE A 138 2.83 7.41 -13.12
C PHE A 138 2.47 5.93 -13.28
N ALA A 139 1.52 5.45 -12.48
CA ALA A 139 1.01 4.09 -12.60
C ALA A 139 0.32 3.87 -13.95
N GLY A 140 -0.47 4.83 -14.43
CA GLY A 140 -1.11 4.79 -15.75
C GLY A 140 -0.09 4.67 -16.88
N ILE A 141 0.97 5.50 -16.84
CA ILE A 141 2.06 5.45 -17.82
C ILE A 141 2.76 4.07 -17.78
N GLY A 142 3.15 3.62 -16.58
CA GLY A 142 3.79 2.32 -16.38
C GLY A 142 2.92 1.16 -16.82
N TRP A 143 1.64 1.18 -16.50
CA TRP A 143 0.67 0.13 -16.86
C TRP A 143 0.43 0.07 -18.37
N ILE A 144 0.18 1.21 -19.04
CA ILE A 144 0.01 1.25 -20.51
C ILE A 144 1.26 0.73 -21.21
N HIS A 145 2.44 1.13 -20.72
CA HIS A 145 3.70 0.62 -21.26
C HIS A 145 3.83 -0.88 -21.08
N PHE A 146 3.58 -1.37 -19.86
CA PHE A 146 3.64 -2.80 -19.55
C PHE A 146 2.71 -3.63 -20.44
N ILE A 147 1.45 -3.21 -20.64
CA ILE A 147 0.51 -3.93 -21.54
C ILE A 147 1.08 -4.03 -22.94
N ARG A 148 1.71 -2.96 -23.46
CA ARG A 148 2.26 -2.93 -24.82
C ARG A 148 3.54 -3.74 -24.98
N THR A 149 4.34 -3.89 -23.93
CA THR A 149 5.68 -4.50 -23.99
C THR A 149 5.78 -5.84 -23.31
N SER A 150 4.77 -6.26 -22.54
CA SER A 150 4.77 -7.50 -21.73
C SER A 150 5.09 -8.78 -22.51
N TYR A 151 4.85 -8.80 -23.84
CA TYR A 151 5.18 -9.96 -24.67
C TYR A 151 6.69 -10.20 -24.82
N LYS A 152 7.52 -9.16 -24.54
CA LYS A 152 8.99 -9.24 -24.60
C LYS A 152 9.57 -9.74 -23.29
N ASP A 153 8.80 -9.68 -22.19
CA ASP A 153 9.27 -10.00 -20.84
C ASP A 153 9.29 -11.50 -20.58
N LYS A 154 10.24 -11.92 -19.73
CA LYS A 154 10.22 -13.27 -19.18
C LYS A 154 8.92 -13.49 -18.39
N ILE A 155 8.37 -14.70 -18.44
CA ILE A 155 7.11 -15.06 -17.78
C ILE A 155 7.12 -14.65 -16.28
N ARG A 156 8.21 -14.88 -15.58
CA ARG A 156 8.36 -14.53 -14.16
C ARG A 156 8.24 -13.01 -13.93
N THR A 157 8.95 -12.20 -14.71
CA THR A 157 8.90 -10.73 -14.62
C THR A 157 7.48 -10.23 -14.88
N ARG A 158 6.81 -10.76 -15.91
CA ARG A 158 5.42 -10.41 -16.22
C ARG A 158 4.45 -10.75 -15.09
N MET A 159 4.64 -11.89 -14.41
CA MET A 159 3.79 -12.26 -13.28
C MET A 159 3.99 -11.33 -12.08
N PHE A 160 5.24 -10.92 -11.80
CA PHE A 160 5.53 -9.96 -10.73
C PHE A 160 4.96 -8.58 -11.03
N LEU A 161 5.12 -8.08 -12.25
CA LEU A 161 4.53 -6.81 -12.66
C LEU A 161 3.00 -6.84 -12.60
N ASN A 162 2.36 -7.96 -12.97
CA ASN A 162 0.92 -8.14 -12.80
C ASN A 162 0.49 -8.05 -11.31
N ALA A 163 1.31 -8.56 -10.37
CA ALA A 163 1.04 -8.39 -8.95
C ALA A 163 1.09 -6.91 -8.54
N PHE A 164 2.11 -6.17 -8.97
CA PHE A 164 2.20 -4.73 -8.71
C PHE A 164 1.05 -3.94 -9.32
N VAL A 165 0.62 -4.28 -10.54
CA VAL A 165 -0.56 -3.67 -11.16
C VAL A 165 -1.81 -3.93 -10.33
N ALA A 166 -2.03 -5.18 -9.90
CA ALA A 166 -3.20 -5.52 -9.09
C ALA A 166 -3.23 -4.76 -7.76
N ILE A 167 -2.09 -4.71 -7.04
CA ILE A 167 -1.98 -3.98 -5.78
C ILE A 167 -2.19 -2.47 -6.01
N SER A 168 -1.56 -1.89 -7.03
CA SER A 168 -1.70 -0.46 -7.33
C SER A 168 -3.15 -0.08 -7.64
N ILE A 169 -3.89 -0.90 -8.41
CA ILE A 169 -5.30 -0.64 -8.72
C ILE A 169 -6.15 -0.69 -7.45
N ILE A 170 -5.92 -1.68 -6.58
CA ILE A 170 -6.65 -1.80 -5.31
C ILE A 170 -6.41 -0.55 -4.46
N LEU A 171 -5.15 -0.13 -4.28
CA LEU A 171 -4.81 1.05 -3.49
C LEU A 171 -5.38 2.34 -4.09
N MET A 172 -5.36 2.48 -5.42
CA MET A 172 -5.96 3.63 -6.11
C MET A 172 -7.48 3.72 -5.91
N ILE A 173 -8.15 2.60 -5.65
CA ILE A 173 -9.59 2.61 -5.34
C ILE A 173 -9.82 2.86 -3.86
N VAL A 174 -9.03 2.24 -2.98
CA VAL A 174 -9.21 2.31 -1.53
C VAL A 174 -8.89 3.70 -0.98
N ILE A 175 -7.83 4.37 -1.45
CA ILE A 175 -7.43 5.69 -0.95
C ILE A 175 -8.54 6.73 -1.10
N PRO A 176 -9.22 6.92 -2.25
CA PRO A 176 -10.32 7.86 -2.34
C PRO A 176 -11.62 7.40 -1.63
N VAL A 177 -11.81 6.11 -1.41
CA VAL A 177 -12.97 5.60 -0.66
C VAL A 177 -12.80 5.81 0.85
N ALA A 178 -11.59 5.63 1.36
CA ALA A 178 -11.25 5.81 2.76
C ALA A 178 -10.09 6.83 2.90
N PRO A 179 -10.38 8.13 2.68
CA PRO A 179 -9.34 9.17 2.60
C PRO A 179 -8.64 9.41 3.93
N LEU A 180 -9.27 9.12 5.06
CA LEU A 180 -8.66 9.19 6.39
C LEU A 180 -7.38 8.37 6.49
N PHE A 181 -7.28 7.26 5.74
CA PHE A 181 -6.12 6.36 5.74
C PHE A 181 -5.10 6.67 4.63
N ALA A 182 -5.29 7.77 3.90
CA ALA A 182 -4.43 8.15 2.78
C ALA A 182 -2.97 8.30 3.21
N GLU A 183 -2.71 8.88 4.37
CA GLU A 183 -1.38 9.11 4.92
C GLU A 183 -0.58 7.80 5.04
N SER A 184 -1.17 6.75 5.59
CA SER A 184 -0.52 5.44 5.73
C SER A 184 -0.48 4.62 4.43
N LEU A 185 -1.44 4.85 3.50
CA LEU A 185 -1.55 4.06 2.27
C LEU A 185 -0.76 4.65 1.09
N LEU A 186 -0.50 5.96 1.06
CA LEU A 186 0.30 6.60 0.00
C LEU A 186 1.72 6.03 -0.09
N PRO A 187 2.48 5.82 1.02
CA PRO A 187 3.79 5.17 0.96
C PRO A 187 3.73 3.74 0.39
N VAL A 188 2.67 2.99 0.69
CA VAL A 188 2.45 1.65 0.14
C VAL A 188 2.17 1.70 -1.37
N LEU A 189 1.42 2.73 -1.82
CA LEU A 189 1.17 2.98 -3.24
C LEU A 189 2.46 3.33 -3.99
N ILE A 190 3.34 4.16 -3.40
CA ILE A 190 4.66 4.49 -3.98
C ILE A 190 5.46 3.20 -4.23
N VAL A 191 5.56 2.31 -3.24
CA VAL A 191 6.26 1.03 -3.37
C VAL A 191 5.65 0.18 -4.49
N SER A 192 4.32 0.20 -4.63
CA SER A 192 3.62 -0.62 -5.63
C SER A 192 3.78 -0.07 -7.05
N VAL A 193 3.84 1.26 -7.21
CA VAL A 193 3.97 1.94 -8.51
C VAL A 193 5.42 1.97 -9.00
N SER A 194 6.40 2.06 -8.09
CA SER A 194 7.82 2.19 -8.42
C SER A 194 8.34 1.14 -9.41
N PRO A 195 8.02 -0.18 -9.31
CA PRO A 195 8.48 -1.17 -10.27
C PRO A 195 7.86 -1.00 -11.66
N LEU A 196 6.63 -0.48 -11.76
CA LEU A 196 5.98 -0.21 -13.05
C LEU A 196 6.68 0.95 -13.77
N VAL A 197 7.03 1.99 -13.02
CA VAL A 197 7.81 3.12 -13.54
C VAL A 197 9.22 2.68 -13.94
N ALA A 198 9.88 1.87 -13.10
CA ALA A 198 11.21 1.33 -13.39
C ALA A 198 11.21 0.49 -14.67
N HIS A 199 10.18 -0.34 -14.86
CA HIS A 199 10.02 -1.13 -16.10
C HIS A 199 9.85 -0.23 -17.33
N PHE A 200 9.04 0.85 -17.22
CA PHE A 200 8.91 1.84 -18.27
C PHE A 200 10.27 2.49 -18.63
N ILE A 201 11.02 2.95 -17.64
CA ILE A 201 12.31 3.62 -17.86
C ILE A 201 13.34 2.68 -18.50
N THR A 202 13.38 1.41 -18.04
CA THR A 202 14.42 0.45 -18.46
C THR A 202 14.23 -0.04 -19.92
N LEU A 203 12.99 -0.16 -20.39
CA LEU A 203 12.67 -0.80 -21.68
C LEU A 203 12.35 0.19 -22.80
N THR A 204 12.41 1.48 -22.53
CA THR A 204 12.05 2.49 -23.54
C THR A 204 13.27 3.23 -24.04
N GLU A 205 13.56 3.03 -25.35
CA GLU A 205 14.65 3.70 -26.07
C GLU A 205 14.14 4.76 -27.07
N THR A 206 12.83 5.10 -27.01
CA THR A 206 12.25 6.08 -27.93
C THR A 206 12.42 7.51 -27.44
N ARG A 207 12.49 8.49 -28.38
CA ARG A 207 12.57 9.92 -28.01
C ARG A 207 11.40 10.37 -27.12
N LEU A 208 10.19 9.84 -27.37
CA LEU A 208 9.01 10.15 -26.57
C LEU A 208 9.16 9.67 -25.14
N SER A 209 9.70 8.49 -24.89
CA SER A 209 9.87 7.99 -23.53
C SER A 209 10.93 8.76 -22.76
N ASN A 210 12.01 9.17 -23.42
CA ASN A 210 13.02 10.01 -22.78
C ASN A 210 12.44 11.37 -22.37
N ILE A 211 11.60 11.97 -23.21
CA ILE A 211 10.87 13.20 -22.89
C ILE A 211 9.93 12.96 -21.68
N THR A 212 9.15 11.89 -21.72
CA THR A 212 8.24 11.52 -20.61
C THR A 212 9.00 11.32 -19.30
N PHE A 213 10.15 10.63 -19.34
CA PHE A 213 11.00 10.46 -18.17
C PHE A 213 11.49 11.78 -17.60
N ILE A 214 11.97 12.69 -18.46
CA ILE A 214 12.44 14.02 -18.04
C ILE A 214 11.29 14.82 -17.41
N ILE A 215 10.09 14.78 -18.00
CA ILE A 215 8.90 15.43 -17.43
C ILE A 215 8.56 14.85 -16.07
N MET A 216 8.54 13.52 -15.91
CA MET A 216 8.28 12.85 -14.63
C MET A 216 9.31 13.28 -13.57
N LEU A 217 10.59 13.34 -13.93
CA LEU A 217 11.67 13.74 -13.04
C LEU A 217 11.51 15.21 -12.60
N ILE A 218 11.27 16.12 -13.55
CA ILE A 218 11.04 17.54 -13.26
C ILE A 218 9.83 17.71 -12.34
N LEU A 219 8.75 16.98 -12.58
CA LEU A 219 7.53 17.04 -11.79
C LEU A 219 7.80 16.62 -10.34
N VAL A 220 8.48 15.50 -10.11
CA VAL A 220 8.84 15.03 -8.76
C VAL A 220 9.71 16.05 -8.04
N ILE A 221 10.77 16.55 -8.71
CA ILE A 221 11.68 17.55 -8.14
C ILE A 221 10.92 18.84 -7.80
N SER A 222 10.04 19.32 -8.70
CA SER A 222 9.27 20.53 -8.48
C SER A 222 8.35 20.43 -7.27
N VAL A 223 7.61 19.30 -7.14
CA VAL A 223 6.72 19.06 -5.99
C VAL A 223 7.50 18.94 -4.70
N THR A 224 8.66 18.26 -4.73
CA THR A 224 9.54 18.16 -3.55
C THR A 224 10.05 19.54 -3.11
N ILE A 225 10.52 20.38 -4.05
CA ILE A 225 10.98 21.74 -3.74
C ILE A 225 9.84 22.59 -3.18
N ILE A 226 8.66 22.54 -3.79
CA ILE A 226 7.48 23.28 -3.31
C ILE A 226 7.10 22.80 -1.90
N GLY A 227 7.12 21.48 -1.64
CA GLY A 227 6.81 20.92 -0.33
C GLY A 227 7.77 21.34 0.78
N VAL A 228 9.05 21.54 0.43
CA VAL A 228 10.07 22.00 1.40
C VAL A 228 10.04 23.52 1.60
N THR A 229 9.68 24.31 0.56
CA THR A 229 9.78 25.77 0.59
C THR A 229 8.50 26.48 0.99
N THR A 230 7.36 25.80 0.91
CA THR A 230 6.04 26.42 1.17
C THR A 230 5.16 25.50 2.01
N ASP A 231 4.49 26.08 3.03
CA ASP A 231 3.48 25.36 3.83
C ASP A 231 2.18 25.10 3.03
N TRP A 232 2.14 25.51 1.75
CA TRP A 232 0.95 25.37 0.90
C TRP A 232 0.49 23.90 0.75
N LEU A 233 1.43 22.98 0.68
CA LEU A 233 1.10 21.55 0.59
C LEU A 233 0.50 20.97 1.88
N GLN A 234 0.67 21.67 3.01
CA GLN A 234 0.10 21.29 4.31
C GLN A 234 -1.29 21.91 4.55
N THR A 235 -1.76 22.79 3.65
CA THR A 235 -3.08 23.39 3.81
C THR A 235 -4.17 22.35 3.59
N PRO A 236 -5.17 22.24 4.49
CA PRO A 236 -6.31 21.38 4.28
C PRO A 236 -7.11 21.84 3.06
N LEU A 237 -7.65 20.90 2.31
CA LEU A 237 -8.43 21.21 1.08
C LEU A 237 -9.72 21.97 1.35
N GLY A 238 -10.15 22.10 2.62
CA GLY A 238 -11.36 22.84 3.00
C GLY A 238 -12.64 22.21 2.42
N LEU A 239 -12.62 20.90 2.19
CA LEU A 239 -13.75 20.13 1.67
C LEU A 239 -14.81 19.80 2.74
N ASP A 240 -14.68 20.36 3.94
CA ASP A 240 -15.61 20.24 5.06
C ASP A 240 -17.03 20.73 4.73
N ARG A 241 -17.23 21.35 3.54
CA ARG A 241 -18.52 21.88 3.09
C ARG A 241 -19.24 21.01 2.08
N ILE A 242 -18.68 19.87 1.69
CA ILE A 242 -19.40 18.93 0.83
C ILE A 242 -20.06 17.87 1.72
N HIS A 243 -20.90 18.31 2.66
CA HIS A 243 -21.98 17.46 3.12
C HIS A 243 -22.95 17.32 1.93
N ILE A 244 -22.84 16.22 1.22
CA ILE A 244 -23.92 15.81 0.33
C ILE A 244 -25.10 15.56 1.26
N VAL A 245 -26.00 16.54 1.36
CA VAL A 245 -27.32 16.40 1.93
C VAL A 245 -28.04 15.41 1.01
N ILE A 246 -27.96 14.13 1.35
CA ILE A 246 -28.89 13.13 0.83
C ILE A 246 -30.06 13.17 1.81
N GLU A 247 -31.05 14.05 1.53
CA GLU A 247 -32.40 13.93 2.05
C GLU A 247 -33.13 12.73 1.42
#